data_1978cc58660eebd6558f2944146abb31
#
_entry.id   1978cc58660eebd6558f2944146abb31
#
_cell.length_a   1.000
_cell.length_b   1.000
_cell.length_c   1.000
_cell.angle_alpha   90.00
_cell.angle_beta   90.00
_cell.angle_gamma   90.00
#
_symmetry.space_group_name_H-M   'P 1'
#
loop_
_entity.id
_entity.type
_entity.pdbx_description
1 polymer ?
#
loop_
_entity_poly.entity_id
_entity_poly.type
_entity_poly.pdbx_seq_one_letter_code
_entity_poly.pdbx_strand_id
1 'polypeptide(L)'
;CTTHPQFEEIIKMLYDKKINTIVDTNGIRTKRWWKEYAHMVANWCISLHPSQLEELDIEKIKIAAEASFVVVYVLMDPLYLDKALDWYDQLSKVENIRLNALRVLGVDYTEEQEEILKSMEGKWNFTPERQAELEKTHSWMMDMGSMGKYDDGTESLIDFAEILRNDQHNFKGWLCKAGNESIGIYDDGTAMWARCRVRKYDNFMDLDPEELKIPMICPLDRCNCGTDIRMSKQSPDYIE
;
A
#
# COMPACT_ATOMS: atom_id res chain seq x y z
N CYS A 1 -7.94 8.98 -6.65
CA CYS A 1 -7.19 10.25 -6.54
C CYS A 1 -6.76 10.79 -7.92
N THR A 2 -6.38 9.94 -8.89
CA THR A 2 -5.93 10.41 -10.23
C THR A 2 -6.98 11.20 -11.02
N THR A 3 -8.24 11.19 -10.64
CA THR A 3 -9.35 11.96 -11.26
C THR A 3 -9.52 13.36 -10.68
N HIS A 4 -8.81 13.69 -9.60
CA HIS A 4 -8.86 15.04 -9.02
C HIS A 4 -8.35 16.09 -10.03
N PRO A 5 -9.02 17.25 -10.19
CA PRO A 5 -8.65 18.25 -11.21
C PRO A 5 -7.21 18.76 -11.11
N GLN A 6 -6.69 18.90 -9.90
CA GLN A 6 -5.33 19.40 -9.65
C GLN A 6 -4.30 18.26 -9.45
N PHE A 7 -4.66 17.01 -9.69
CA PHE A 7 -3.76 15.88 -9.43
C PHE A 7 -2.42 16.00 -10.18
N GLU A 8 -2.47 16.42 -11.43
CA GLU A 8 -1.29 16.57 -12.28
C GLU A 8 -0.36 17.67 -11.79
N GLU A 9 -0.89 18.78 -11.29
CA GLU A 9 -0.11 19.85 -10.67
C GLU A 9 0.55 19.39 -9.39
N ILE A 10 -0.19 18.63 -8.56
CA ILE A 10 0.30 18.09 -7.29
C ILE A 10 1.47 17.14 -7.53
N ILE A 11 1.33 16.16 -8.42
CA ILE A 11 2.43 15.20 -8.67
C ILE A 11 3.65 15.88 -9.28
N LYS A 12 3.48 16.85 -10.18
CA LYS A 12 4.59 17.66 -10.71
C LYS A 12 5.32 18.39 -9.60
N MET A 13 4.59 19.07 -8.73
CA MET A 13 5.18 19.80 -7.59
C MET A 13 5.97 18.86 -6.67
N LEU A 14 5.44 17.67 -6.37
CA LEU A 14 6.11 16.69 -5.51
C LEU A 14 7.36 16.13 -6.20
N TYR A 15 7.27 15.82 -7.49
CA TYR A 15 8.37 15.35 -8.31
C TYR A 15 9.52 16.37 -8.38
N ASP A 16 9.22 17.64 -8.64
CA ASP A 16 10.21 18.73 -8.69
C ASP A 16 10.91 18.92 -7.34
N LYS A 17 10.20 18.68 -6.23
CA LYS A 17 10.75 18.69 -4.88
C LYS A 17 11.48 17.40 -4.48
N LYS A 18 11.55 16.40 -5.38
CA LYS A 18 12.15 15.08 -5.14
C LYS A 18 11.51 14.33 -3.97
N ILE A 19 10.20 14.49 -3.80
CA ILE A 19 9.43 13.78 -2.79
C ILE A 19 8.93 12.48 -3.42
N ASN A 20 9.35 11.34 -2.86
CA ASN A 20 8.86 10.04 -3.28
C ASN A 20 7.38 9.90 -2.93
N THR A 21 6.58 9.58 -3.93
CA THR A 21 5.13 9.44 -3.77
C THR A 21 4.67 8.03 -4.10
N ILE A 22 3.65 7.59 -3.38
CA ILE A 22 2.89 6.37 -3.71
C ILE A 22 1.47 6.80 -4.07
N VAL A 23 0.96 6.29 -5.18
CA VAL A 23 -0.39 6.64 -5.64
C VAL A 23 -1.23 5.39 -5.85
N ASP A 24 -2.34 5.31 -5.13
CA ASP A 24 -3.37 4.30 -5.34
C ASP A 24 -4.35 4.77 -6.42
N THR A 25 -4.62 3.93 -7.42
CA THR A 25 -5.49 4.26 -8.55
C THR A 25 -6.19 3.01 -9.10
N ASN A 26 -7.31 3.19 -9.79
CA ASN A 26 -7.97 2.14 -10.56
C ASN A 26 -7.48 2.04 -12.02
N GLY A 27 -6.46 2.80 -12.40
CA GLY A 27 -5.82 2.72 -13.72
C GLY A 27 -6.64 3.28 -14.89
N ILE A 28 -7.73 4.03 -14.66
CA ILE A 28 -8.66 4.47 -15.71
C ILE A 28 -8.12 5.55 -16.65
N ARG A 29 -7.01 6.21 -16.29
CA ARG A 29 -6.43 7.26 -17.14
C ARG A 29 -6.02 6.73 -18.51
N THR A 30 -5.93 7.62 -19.51
CA THR A 30 -5.58 7.26 -20.90
C THR A 30 -4.10 6.85 -21.02
N LYS A 31 -3.75 6.08 -22.06
CA LYS A 31 -2.34 5.74 -22.37
C LYS A 31 -1.45 6.98 -22.54
N ARG A 32 -1.99 8.03 -23.14
CA ARG A 32 -1.27 9.30 -23.28
C ARG A 32 -0.91 9.89 -21.92
N TRP A 33 -1.86 9.88 -21.00
CA TRP A 33 -1.66 10.35 -19.63
C TRP A 33 -0.58 9.54 -18.92
N TRP A 34 -0.62 8.22 -19.00
CA TRP A 34 0.39 7.35 -18.41
C TRP A 34 1.79 7.63 -18.95
N LYS A 35 1.95 7.83 -20.28
CA LYS A 35 3.24 8.20 -20.89
C LYS A 35 3.79 9.52 -20.36
N GLU A 36 2.90 10.46 -20.05
CA GLU A 36 3.29 11.79 -19.62
C GLU A 36 3.61 11.84 -18.11
N TYR A 37 2.91 11.10 -17.27
CA TYR A 37 2.96 11.30 -15.82
C TYR A 37 3.50 10.10 -15.01
N ALA A 38 3.59 8.91 -15.58
CA ALA A 38 3.94 7.71 -14.80
C ALA A 38 5.29 7.84 -14.08
N HIS A 39 6.27 8.45 -14.71
CA HIS A 39 7.63 8.61 -14.17
C HIS A 39 7.72 9.60 -12.98
N MET A 40 6.68 10.39 -12.74
CA MET A 40 6.67 11.39 -11.65
C MET A 40 6.29 10.80 -10.30
N VAL A 41 5.86 9.56 -10.27
CA VAL A 41 5.43 8.84 -9.07
C VAL A 41 6.37 7.68 -8.80
N ALA A 42 6.87 7.55 -7.59
CA ALA A 42 7.82 6.50 -7.24
C ALA A 42 7.17 5.10 -7.26
N ASN A 43 5.92 5.01 -6.83
CA ASN A 43 5.18 3.74 -6.83
C ASN A 43 3.71 3.95 -7.21
N TRP A 44 3.25 3.18 -8.17
CA TRP A 44 1.84 3.05 -8.52
C TRP A 44 1.24 1.77 -7.92
N CYS A 45 0.20 1.91 -7.11
CA CYS A 45 -0.65 0.82 -6.66
C CYS A 45 -1.93 0.83 -7.52
N ILE A 46 -2.04 -0.08 -8.47
CA ILE A 46 -3.16 -0.11 -9.42
C ILE A 46 -4.13 -1.21 -9.00
N SER A 47 -5.33 -0.82 -8.54
CA SER A 47 -6.37 -1.76 -8.15
C SER A 47 -7.35 -1.96 -9.31
N LEU A 48 -7.37 -3.16 -9.85
CA LEU A 48 -8.24 -3.55 -10.96
C LEU A 48 -9.50 -4.23 -10.41
N HIS A 49 -10.65 -3.65 -10.74
CA HIS A 49 -11.96 -4.13 -10.34
C HIS A 49 -12.68 -4.74 -11.56
N PRO A 50 -12.73 -6.06 -11.71
CA PRO A 50 -13.40 -6.71 -12.83
C PRO A 50 -14.90 -6.37 -12.97
N SER A 51 -15.55 -5.99 -11.85
CA SER A 51 -16.93 -5.51 -11.81
C SER A 51 -17.12 -4.10 -12.38
N GLN A 52 -16.06 -3.26 -12.42
CA GLN A 52 -16.15 -1.85 -12.82
C GLN A 52 -15.53 -1.56 -14.19
N LEU A 53 -14.64 -2.42 -14.66
CA LEU A 53 -13.94 -2.25 -15.92
C LEU A 53 -14.40 -3.31 -16.90
N GLU A 54 -14.76 -2.90 -18.12
CA GLU A 54 -15.18 -3.82 -19.18
C GLU A 54 -14.02 -4.66 -19.68
N GLU A 55 -12.85 -4.04 -19.89
CA GLU A 55 -11.66 -4.65 -20.45
C GLU A 55 -10.40 -4.28 -19.67
N LEU A 56 -9.43 -5.19 -19.71
CA LEU A 56 -8.07 -4.96 -19.18
C LEU A 56 -7.19 -4.31 -20.26
N ASP A 57 -6.72 -3.10 -20.00
CA ASP A 57 -5.74 -2.43 -20.88
C ASP A 57 -4.32 -2.66 -20.37
N ILE A 58 -3.73 -3.80 -20.71
CA ILE A 58 -2.36 -4.21 -20.30
C ILE A 58 -1.31 -3.18 -20.71
N GLU A 59 -1.47 -2.49 -21.85
CA GLU A 59 -0.51 -1.51 -22.33
C GLU A 59 -0.33 -0.33 -21.38
N LYS A 60 -1.37 0.06 -20.65
CA LYS A 60 -1.24 1.09 -19.59
C LYS A 60 -0.36 0.62 -18.45
N ILE A 61 -0.50 -0.65 -18.05
CA ILE A 61 0.30 -1.26 -16.99
C ILE A 61 1.77 -1.33 -17.42
N LYS A 62 2.05 -1.75 -18.65
CA LYS A 62 3.41 -1.78 -19.21
C LYS A 62 4.05 -0.40 -19.23
N ILE A 63 3.33 0.62 -19.73
CA ILE A 63 3.82 2.01 -19.74
C ILE A 63 4.18 2.47 -18.32
N ALA A 64 3.34 2.17 -17.33
CA ALA A 64 3.63 2.51 -15.94
C ALA A 64 4.85 1.74 -15.40
N ALA A 65 4.96 0.45 -15.71
CA ALA A 65 6.04 -0.43 -15.25
C ALA A 65 7.41 -0.08 -15.85
N GLU A 66 7.45 0.45 -17.07
CA GLU A 66 8.68 0.97 -17.69
C GLU A 66 9.18 2.24 -16.99
N ALA A 67 8.27 3.04 -16.44
CA ALA A 67 8.57 4.35 -15.90
C ALA A 67 8.75 4.39 -14.38
N SER A 68 8.18 3.42 -13.64
CA SER A 68 8.06 3.47 -12.19
C SER A 68 7.96 2.06 -11.59
N PHE A 69 7.96 1.98 -10.25
CA PHE A 69 7.57 0.74 -9.57
C PHE A 69 6.06 0.57 -9.61
N VAL A 70 5.58 -0.60 -9.99
CA VAL A 70 4.14 -0.87 -10.13
C VAL A 70 3.73 -2.10 -9.34
N VAL A 71 2.74 -1.92 -8.49
CA VAL A 71 2.03 -3.00 -7.81
C VAL A 71 0.62 -3.07 -8.38
N VAL A 72 0.24 -4.22 -8.91
CA VAL A 72 -1.10 -4.45 -9.43
C VAL A 72 -1.85 -5.37 -8.49
N TYR A 73 -3.03 -4.94 -8.08
CA TYR A 73 -3.99 -5.73 -7.32
C TYR A 73 -5.17 -6.08 -8.22
N VAL A 74 -5.43 -7.36 -8.41
CA VAL A 74 -6.65 -7.83 -9.08
C VAL A 74 -7.64 -8.23 -8.00
N LEU A 75 -8.79 -7.56 -7.93
CA LEU A 75 -9.84 -7.89 -6.97
C LEU A 75 -10.58 -9.16 -7.42
N MET A 76 -10.54 -10.17 -6.55
CA MET A 76 -11.12 -11.49 -6.76
C MET A 76 -12.57 -11.54 -6.28
N ASP A 77 -13.42 -10.67 -6.83
CA ASP A 77 -14.86 -10.67 -6.52
C ASP A 77 -15.50 -12.00 -6.97
N PRO A 78 -16.19 -12.76 -6.08
CA PRO A 78 -16.79 -14.06 -6.41
C PRO A 78 -17.72 -14.03 -7.62
N LEU A 79 -18.44 -12.91 -7.84
CA LEU A 79 -19.35 -12.73 -8.96
C LEU A 79 -18.63 -12.52 -10.30
N TYR A 80 -17.37 -12.15 -10.28
CA TYR A 80 -16.55 -11.85 -11.45
C TYR A 80 -15.24 -12.64 -11.44
N LEU A 81 -15.20 -13.77 -10.71
CA LEU A 81 -13.96 -14.49 -10.45
C LEU A 81 -13.29 -15.00 -11.74
N ASP A 82 -14.04 -15.54 -12.67
CA ASP A 82 -13.49 -16.03 -13.95
C ASP A 82 -12.78 -14.92 -14.72
N LYS A 83 -13.38 -13.72 -14.76
CA LYS A 83 -12.77 -12.55 -15.38
C LYS A 83 -11.54 -12.08 -14.63
N ALA A 84 -11.58 -12.11 -13.30
CA ALA A 84 -10.44 -11.76 -12.45
C ALA A 84 -9.26 -12.73 -12.65
N LEU A 85 -9.52 -14.02 -12.75
CA LEU A 85 -8.52 -15.05 -13.01
C LEU A 85 -7.89 -14.91 -14.40
N ASP A 86 -8.69 -14.63 -15.43
CA ASP A 86 -8.20 -14.34 -16.78
C ASP A 86 -7.28 -13.11 -16.78
N TRP A 87 -7.69 -12.03 -16.13
CA TRP A 87 -6.84 -10.83 -15.99
C TRP A 87 -5.55 -11.11 -15.23
N TYR A 88 -5.63 -11.88 -14.14
CA TYR A 88 -4.46 -12.27 -13.37
C TYR A 88 -3.47 -13.09 -14.22
N ASP A 89 -3.96 -14.04 -15.02
CA ASP A 89 -3.14 -14.82 -15.93
C ASP A 89 -2.46 -13.94 -16.99
N GLN A 90 -3.21 -13.03 -17.61
CA GLN A 90 -2.67 -12.08 -18.58
C GLN A 90 -1.58 -11.19 -17.97
N LEU A 91 -1.82 -10.66 -16.76
CA LEU A 91 -0.88 -9.79 -16.04
C LEU A 91 0.34 -10.56 -15.52
N SER A 92 0.21 -11.85 -15.25
CA SER A 92 1.33 -12.69 -14.83
C SER A 92 2.45 -12.80 -15.86
N LYS A 93 2.18 -12.40 -17.11
CA LYS A 93 3.12 -12.36 -18.23
C LYS A 93 3.72 -10.97 -18.47
N VAL A 94 3.30 -9.96 -17.68
CA VAL A 94 3.85 -8.60 -17.75
C VAL A 94 5.07 -8.51 -16.86
N GLU A 95 6.18 -8.07 -17.43
CA GLU A 95 7.43 -7.87 -16.70
C GLU A 95 7.40 -6.57 -15.86
N ASN A 96 8.26 -6.50 -14.86
CA ASN A 96 8.50 -5.33 -14.02
C ASN A 96 7.30 -4.87 -13.20
N ILE A 97 6.39 -5.78 -12.85
CA ILE A 97 5.30 -5.54 -11.92
C ILE A 97 5.34 -6.51 -10.73
N ARG A 98 4.81 -6.06 -9.61
CA ARG A 98 4.36 -6.95 -8.53
C ARG A 98 2.87 -7.19 -8.70
N LEU A 99 2.46 -8.44 -8.86
CA LEU A 99 1.07 -8.82 -9.05
C LEU A 99 0.52 -9.54 -7.82
N ASN A 100 -0.64 -9.10 -7.34
CA ASN A 100 -1.32 -9.70 -6.20
C ASN A 100 -2.79 -9.96 -6.53
N ALA A 101 -3.29 -11.11 -6.09
CA ALA A 101 -4.71 -11.40 -5.99
C ALA A 101 -5.23 -10.84 -4.66
N LEU A 102 -6.25 -10.00 -4.71
CA LEU A 102 -6.79 -9.36 -3.50
C LEU A 102 -8.24 -9.82 -3.28
N ARG A 103 -8.51 -10.43 -2.14
CA ARG A 103 -9.86 -10.81 -1.73
C ARG A 103 -10.71 -9.59 -1.45
N VAL A 104 -11.98 -9.65 -1.85
CA VAL A 104 -12.96 -8.66 -1.46
C VAL A 104 -13.42 -8.97 -0.03
N LEU A 105 -13.38 -7.98 0.84
CA LEU A 105 -13.80 -8.14 2.23
C LEU A 105 -15.33 -8.11 2.35
N GLY A 106 -15.87 -8.95 3.24
CA GLY A 106 -17.30 -8.98 3.55
C GLY A 106 -18.16 -9.71 2.51
N VAL A 107 -17.53 -10.53 1.65
CA VAL A 107 -18.23 -11.45 0.75
C VAL A 107 -17.82 -12.88 1.05
N ASP A 108 -18.75 -13.81 0.82
CA ASP A 108 -18.51 -15.24 1.00
C ASP A 108 -17.98 -15.86 -0.30
N TYR A 109 -16.99 -16.74 -0.17
CA TYR A 109 -16.44 -17.54 -1.26
C TYR A 109 -16.86 -19.00 -1.07
N THR A 110 -17.10 -19.70 -2.18
CA THR A 110 -17.31 -21.15 -2.14
C THR A 110 -15.99 -21.87 -1.76
N GLU A 111 -16.08 -23.14 -1.32
CA GLU A 111 -14.88 -23.94 -1.00
C GLU A 111 -13.92 -24.02 -2.18
N GLU A 112 -14.45 -24.21 -3.40
CA GLU A 112 -13.65 -24.26 -4.64
C GLU A 112 -12.97 -22.92 -4.90
N GLN A 113 -13.65 -21.79 -4.75
CA GLN A 113 -13.07 -20.45 -4.89
C GLN A 113 -11.98 -20.20 -3.84
N GLU A 114 -12.20 -20.65 -2.61
CA GLU A 114 -11.20 -20.58 -1.52
C GLU A 114 -9.94 -21.36 -1.85
N GLU A 115 -10.05 -22.56 -2.41
CA GLU A 115 -8.89 -23.36 -2.82
C GLU A 115 -8.10 -22.69 -3.94
N ILE A 116 -8.79 -22.14 -4.95
CA ILE A 116 -8.14 -21.36 -6.01
C ILE A 116 -7.37 -20.20 -5.43
N LEU A 117 -8.00 -19.39 -4.58
CA LEU A 117 -7.37 -18.19 -4.01
C LEU A 117 -6.20 -18.53 -3.07
N LYS A 118 -6.27 -19.64 -2.34
CA LYS A 118 -5.14 -20.13 -1.51
C LYS A 118 -3.92 -20.52 -2.34
N SER A 119 -4.15 -21.01 -3.58
CA SER A 119 -3.07 -21.37 -4.50
C SER A 119 -2.41 -20.16 -5.18
N MET A 120 -3.03 -18.97 -5.09
CA MET A 120 -2.56 -17.76 -5.73
C MET A 120 -1.62 -17.00 -4.79
N GLU A 121 -0.33 -17.13 -5.02
CA GLU A 121 0.69 -16.35 -4.33
C GLU A 121 0.99 -15.07 -5.11
N GLY A 122 1.36 -14.00 -4.38
CA GLY A 122 1.82 -12.77 -5.02
C GLY A 122 3.06 -13.04 -5.89
N LYS A 123 3.04 -12.56 -7.13
CA LYS A 123 4.14 -12.76 -8.08
C LYS A 123 4.97 -11.49 -8.22
N TRP A 124 6.29 -11.68 -8.18
CA TRP A 124 7.28 -10.65 -8.47
C TRP A 124 7.83 -10.93 -9.87
N ASN A 125 7.35 -10.19 -10.86
CA ASN A 125 7.73 -10.37 -12.25
C ASN A 125 8.81 -9.35 -12.67
N PHE A 126 9.89 -9.24 -11.87
CA PHE A 126 10.99 -8.36 -12.19
C PHE A 126 12.11 -9.09 -12.92
N THR A 127 12.69 -8.43 -13.92
CA THR A 127 13.97 -8.90 -14.46
C THR A 127 15.05 -8.75 -13.38
N PRO A 128 16.13 -9.57 -13.39
CA PRO A 128 17.22 -9.46 -12.42
C PRO A 128 17.82 -8.05 -12.35
N GLU A 129 17.95 -7.36 -13.49
CA GLU A 129 18.48 -6.01 -13.58
C GLU A 129 17.55 -5.00 -12.90
N ARG A 130 16.23 -5.11 -13.13
CA ARG A 130 15.23 -4.25 -12.52
C ARG A 130 15.13 -4.50 -11.02
N GLN A 131 15.21 -5.74 -10.58
CA GLN A 131 15.24 -6.09 -9.18
C GLN A 131 16.45 -5.46 -8.48
N ALA A 132 17.65 -5.58 -9.04
CA ALA A 132 18.86 -4.99 -8.48
C ALA A 132 18.81 -3.45 -8.44
N GLU A 133 18.16 -2.80 -9.40
CA GLU A 133 17.92 -1.36 -9.39
C GLU A 133 16.95 -0.98 -8.25
N LEU A 134 15.83 -1.71 -8.11
CA LEU A 134 14.83 -1.46 -7.08
C LEU A 134 15.39 -1.67 -5.66
N GLU A 135 16.21 -2.68 -5.46
CA GLU A 135 16.89 -2.91 -4.17
C GLU A 135 17.77 -1.72 -3.76
N LYS A 136 18.38 -1.02 -4.71
CA LYS A 136 19.20 0.17 -4.44
C LYS A 136 18.37 1.44 -4.23
N THR A 137 17.31 1.62 -5.02
CA THR A 137 16.57 2.89 -5.08
C THR A 137 15.29 2.88 -4.24
N HIS A 138 14.75 1.70 -3.99
CA HIS A 138 13.45 1.49 -3.34
C HIS A 138 13.52 0.38 -2.28
N SER A 139 14.66 0.24 -1.58
CA SER A 139 14.85 -0.77 -0.54
C SER A 139 13.70 -0.79 0.48
N TRP A 140 13.17 0.38 0.82
CA TRP A 140 12.03 0.54 1.72
C TRP A 140 10.70 -0.06 1.19
N MET A 141 10.58 -0.29 -0.13
CA MET A 141 9.42 -0.98 -0.74
C MET A 141 9.63 -2.48 -0.87
N MET A 142 10.89 -2.90 -1.00
CA MET A 142 11.25 -4.32 -1.08
C MET A 142 11.15 -4.96 0.30
N ASP A 143 11.39 -4.18 1.35
CA ASP A 143 11.30 -4.59 2.74
C ASP A 143 9.84 -4.53 3.21
N MET A 144 9.07 -5.57 2.90
CA MET A 144 7.64 -5.67 3.26
C MET A 144 7.40 -5.95 4.74
N GLY A 145 8.45 -6.18 5.51
CA GLY A 145 8.42 -6.39 6.94
C GLY A 145 8.84 -5.16 7.75
N SER A 146 8.50 -5.16 9.01
CA SER A 146 9.09 -4.24 9.99
C SER A 146 10.20 -4.97 10.75
N MET A 147 11.31 -4.28 11.02
CA MET A 147 12.33 -4.83 11.93
C MET A 147 11.74 -4.88 13.34
N GLY A 148 11.54 -6.08 13.82
CA GLY A 148 11.17 -6.34 15.22
C GLY A 148 12.44 -6.58 16.03
N LYS A 149 12.52 -5.92 17.20
CA LYS A 149 13.54 -6.19 18.20
C LYS A 149 12.89 -6.90 19.36
N TYR A 150 13.44 -8.06 19.69
CA TYR A 150 12.93 -8.92 20.76
C TYR A 150 13.65 -8.67 22.08
N ASP A 151 13.07 -9.20 23.17
CA ASP A 151 13.57 -9.05 24.54
C ASP A 151 14.97 -9.60 24.75
N ASP A 152 15.32 -10.63 23.99
CA ASP A 152 16.67 -11.25 23.99
C ASP A 152 17.71 -10.45 23.20
N GLY A 153 17.29 -9.30 22.63
CA GLY A 153 18.14 -8.44 21.81
C GLY A 153 18.25 -8.90 20.34
N THR A 154 17.60 -9.98 19.96
CA THR A 154 17.56 -10.42 18.55
C THR A 154 16.70 -9.47 17.73
N GLU A 155 17.06 -9.33 16.45
CA GLU A 155 16.30 -8.54 15.49
C GLU A 155 15.90 -9.44 14.32
N SER A 156 14.66 -9.38 13.91
CA SER A 156 14.19 -10.06 12.70
C SER A 156 13.20 -9.24 11.92
N LEU A 157 13.13 -9.53 10.62
CA LEU A 157 12.10 -8.97 9.77
C LEU A 157 10.76 -9.64 10.11
N ILE A 158 9.76 -8.85 10.47
CA ILE A 158 8.42 -9.32 10.82
C ILE A 158 7.47 -8.97 9.68
N ASP A 159 6.90 -9.97 9.03
CA ASP A 159 5.83 -9.76 8.06
C ASP A 159 4.53 -9.36 8.78
N PHE A 160 3.93 -8.24 8.33
CA PHE A 160 2.65 -7.79 8.91
C PHE A 160 1.52 -8.81 8.72
N ALA A 161 1.55 -9.59 7.64
CA ALA A 161 0.58 -10.66 7.42
C ALA A 161 0.72 -11.79 8.44
N GLU A 162 1.95 -12.04 8.93
CA GLU A 162 2.20 -12.98 10.01
C GLU A 162 1.66 -12.45 11.35
N ILE A 163 1.89 -11.18 11.66
CA ILE A 163 1.33 -10.52 12.84
C ILE A 163 -0.20 -10.65 12.86
N LEU A 164 -0.87 -10.42 11.73
CA LEU A 164 -2.32 -10.54 11.61
C LEU A 164 -2.80 -11.99 11.75
N ARG A 165 -2.12 -12.94 11.10
CA ARG A 165 -2.47 -14.38 11.18
C ARG A 165 -2.34 -14.94 12.58
N ASN A 166 -1.36 -14.45 13.35
CA ASN A 166 -1.07 -14.90 14.70
C ASN A 166 -1.81 -14.09 15.78
N ASP A 167 -2.75 -13.21 15.38
CA ASP A 167 -3.50 -12.31 16.28
C ASP A 167 -2.59 -11.45 17.19
N GLN A 168 -1.37 -11.10 16.70
CA GLN A 168 -0.35 -10.35 17.44
C GLN A 168 -0.42 -8.84 17.19
N HIS A 169 -1.57 -8.33 16.78
CA HIS A 169 -1.77 -6.92 16.40
C HIS A 169 -2.50 -6.09 17.47
N ASN A 170 -2.51 -6.55 18.72
CA ASN A 170 -2.97 -5.77 19.85
C ASN A 170 -1.82 -4.95 20.44
N PHE A 171 -1.86 -3.64 20.18
CA PHE A 171 -0.88 -2.68 20.68
C PHE A 171 -1.47 -1.67 21.67
N LYS A 172 -2.60 -2.00 22.31
CA LYS A 172 -3.20 -1.13 23.31
C LYS A 172 -2.23 -0.88 24.47
N GLY A 173 -2.06 0.38 24.82
CA GLY A 173 -1.13 0.78 25.86
C GLY A 173 0.32 0.95 25.37
N TRP A 174 0.65 0.52 24.17
CA TRP A 174 1.99 0.71 23.61
C TRP A 174 2.23 2.15 23.17
N LEU A 175 3.46 2.63 23.30
CA LEU A 175 3.88 3.90 22.73
C LEU A 175 3.98 3.76 21.21
N CYS A 176 3.24 4.56 20.46
CA CYS A 176 3.12 4.48 19.00
C CYS A 176 3.50 5.84 18.38
N LYS A 177 4.27 5.79 17.30
CA LYS A 177 4.66 7.00 16.55
C LYS A 177 3.62 7.38 15.46
N ALA A 178 2.33 7.05 15.64
CA ALA A 178 1.26 7.61 14.84
C ALA A 178 1.33 9.14 14.85
N GLY A 179 1.10 9.77 13.71
CA GLY A 179 1.30 11.22 13.54
C GLY A 179 2.73 11.60 13.16
N ASN A 180 3.74 11.03 13.79
CA ASN A 180 5.13 11.26 13.43
C ASN A 180 5.52 10.55 12.12
N GLU A 181 5.17 9.28 11.99
CA GLU A 181 5.53 8.44 10.85
C GLU A 181 4.43 8.34 9.79
N SER A 182 3.19 8.69 10.12
CA SER A 182 2.06 8.62 9.19
C SER A 182 0.96 9.61 9.52
N ILE A 183 0.59 10.41 8.52
CA ILE A 183 -0.55 11.34 8.54
C ILE A 183 -1.38 11.08 7.29
N GLY A 184 -2.69 10.97 7.46
CA GLY A 184 -3.64 10.98 6.34
C GLY A 184 -4.21 12.38 6.16
N ILE A 185 -4.11 12.93 4.96
CA ILE A 185 -4.81 14.16 4.57
C ILE A 185 -5.87 13.77 3.55
N TYR A 186 -7.09 14.21 3.76
CA TYR A 186 -8.25 13.87 2.95
C TYR A 186 -8.62 15.00 2.00
N ASP A 187 -9.44 14.70 1.01
CA ASP A 187 -9.88 15.63 -0.04
C ASP A 187 -10.79 16.76 0.47
N ASP A 188 -11.40 16.56 1.63
CA ASP A 188 -12.19 17.58 2.34
C ASP A 188 -11.33 18.52 3.19
N GLY A 189 -10.01 18.37 3.19
CA GLY A 189 -9.06 19.15 3.98
C GLY A 189 -8.88 18.66 5.41
N THR A 190 -9.57 17.59 5.84
CA THR A 190 -9.35 17.01 7.15
C THR A 190 -8.02 16.25 7.20
N ALA A 191 -7.41 16.15 8.39
CA ALA A 191 -6.23 15.33 8.61
C ALA A 191 -6.41 14.40 9.81
N MET A 192 -5.74 13.26 9.76
CA MET A 192 -5.80 12.26 10.84
C MET A 192 -4.42 11.67 11.07
N TRP A 193 -4.11 11.35 12.33
CA TRP A 193 -2.93 10.58 12.66
C TRP A 193 -3.14 9.14 12.21
N ALA A 194 -2.26 8.68 11.34
CA ALA A 194 -2.28 7.37 10.74
C ALA A 194 -3.66 6.99 10.12
N ARG A 195 -3.81 5.78 9.68
CA ARG A 195 -5.11 5.25 9.20
C ARG A 195 -6.02 4.79 10.34
N CYS A 196 -5.48 4.59 11.54
CA CYS A 196 -6.26 4.26 12.73
C CYS A 196 -7.11 5.43 13.26
N ARG A 197 -6.90 6.67 12.77
CA ARG A 197 -7.73 7.85 13.03
C ARG A 197 -7.85 8.23 14.50
N VAL A 198 -6.85 7.93 15.28
CA VAL A 198 -6.84 8.18 16.74
C VAL A 198 -6.86 9.65 17.10
N ARG A 199 -6.45 10.51 16.19
CA ARG A 199 -6.54 11.95 16.30
C ARG A 199 -6.97 12.56 14.97
N LYS A 200 -7.91 13.48 15.03
CA LYS A 200 -8.48 14.17 13.86
C LYS A 200 -8.30 15.67 13.99
N TYR A 201 -8.00 16.31 12.87
CA TYR A 201 -8.02 17.75 12.67
C TYR A 201 -9.04 18.07 11.58
N ASP A 202 -9.88 19.07 11.78
CA ASP A 202 -10.89 19.48 10.81
C ASP A 202 -10.26 20.22 9.62
N ASN A 203 -9.05 20.76 9.81
CA ASN A 203 -8.25 21.34 8.74
C ASN A 203 -6.79 20.92 8.92
N PHE A 204 -6.17 20.39 7.88
CA PHE A 204 -4.75 19.98 7.93
C PHE A 204 -3.79 21.16 8.20
N MET A 205 -4.21 22.41 7.93
CA MET A 205 -3.44 23.62 8.24
C MET A 205 -3.33 23.87 9.75
N ASP A 206 -4.17 23.23 10.56
CA ASP A 206 -4.15 23.34 12.03
C ASP A 206 -3.18 22.30 12.67
N LEU A 207 -2.53 21.49 11.85
CA LEU A 207 -1.51 20.56 12.33
C LEU A 207 -0.32 21.31 12.94
N ASP A 208 -0.04 21.05 14.21
CA ASP A 208 1.21 21.51 14.83
C ASP A 208 2.34 20.50 14.55
N PRO A 209 3.38 20.87 13.78
CA PRO A 209 4.51 20.00 13.51
C PRO A 209 5.24 19.51 14.77
N GLU A 210 5.23 20.26 15.85
CA GLU A 210 5.87 19.87 17.12
C GLU A 210 5.04 18.79 17.83
N GLU A 211 3.70 18.90 17.77
CA GLU A 211 2.79 17.90 18.30
C GLU A 211 2.95 16.53 17.58
N LEU A 212 3.18 16.56 16.28
CA LEU A 212 3.39 15.35 15.49
C LEU A 212 4.62 14.54 15.92
N LYS A 213 5.62 15.19 16.52
CA LYS A 213 6.84 14.52 16.99
C LYS A 213 6.64 13.72 18.27
N ILE A 214 5.54 13.94 18.98
CA ILE A 214 5.27 13.31 20.27
C ILE A 214 4.60 11.96 20.03
N PRO A 215 5.25 10.83 20.42
CA PRO A 215 4.59 9.54 20.37
C PRO A 215 3.35 9.51 21.27
N MET A 216 2.36 8.71 20.90
CA MET A 216 1.11 8.57 21.65
C MET A 216 0.97 7.17 22.25
N ILE A 217 0.25 7.06 23.35
CA ILE A 217 -0.20 5.76 23.85
C ILE A 217 -1.34 5.25 22.95
N CYS A 218 -1.18 4.08 22.36
CA CYS A 218 -2.19 3.48 21.48
C CYS A 218 -3.47 3.14 22.28
N PRO A 219 -4.63 3.71 21.92
CA PRO A 219 -5.87 3.44 22.62
C PRO A 219 -6.63 2.23 22.07
N LEU A 220 -6.19 1.68 20.93
CA LEU A 220 -6.95 0.69 20.18
C LEU A 220 -6.58 -0.74 20.59
N ASP A 221 -7.59 -1.58 20.74
CA ASP A 221 -7.42 -3.01 21.03
C ASP A 221 -6.82 -3.78 19.85
N ARG A 222 -7.01 -3.29 18.61
CA ARG A 222 -6.49 -3.93 17.41
C ARG A 222 -6.00 -2.90 16.38
N CYS A 223 -4.82 -3.18 15.82
CA CYS A 223 -4.24 -2.44 14.69
C CYS A 223 -4.45 -3.25 13.40
N ASN A 224 -5.45 -2.88 12.60
CA ASN A 224 -5.89 -3.69 11.46
C ASN A 224 -5.33 -3.22 10.10
N CYS A 225 -4.54 -2.16 10.08
CA CYS A 225 -3.98 -1.61 8.85
C CYS A 225 -2.51 -1.99 8.72
N GLY A 226 -2.12 -2.62 7.61
CA GLY A 226 -0.72 -3.01 7.38
C GLY A 226 0.26 -1.83 7.43
N THR A 227 -0.16 -0.63 7.04
CA THR A 227 0.65 0.59 7.18
C THR A 227 0.84 0.95 8.66
N ASP A 228 -0.23 0.92 9.44
CA ASP A 228 -0.19 1.30 10.85
C ASP A 228 0.53 0.24 11.71
N ILE A 229 0.45 -1.04 11.35
CA ILE A 229 1.19 -2.12 12.02
C ILE A 229 2.69 -1.91 11.90
N ARG A 230 3.17 -1.38 10.77
CA ARG A 230 4.60 -1.15 10.49
C ARG A 230 5.18 0.08 11.16
N MET A 231 4.36 0.99 11.67
CA MET A 231 4.87 2.14 12.40
C MET A 231 5.59 1.70 13.66
N SER A 232 6.61 2.46 14.07
CA SER A 232 7.39 2.20 15.29
C SER A 232 6.48 2.17 16.52
N LYS A 233 6.60 1.10 17.28
CA LYS A 233 5.88 0.87 18.54
C LYS A 233 6.82 0.35 19.60
N GLN A 234 6.58 0.76 20.85
CA GLN A 234 7.31 0.27 21.99
C GLN A 234 6.35 -0.21 23.07
N SER A 235 6.57 -1.42 23.54
CA SER A 235 5.79 -1.98 24.67
C SER A 235 5.98 -1.13 25.92
N PRO A 236 4.95 -0.97 26.76
CA PRO A 236 5.05 -0.28 28.04
C PRO A 236 6.11 -0.89 28.98
N ASP A 237 6.41 -2.17 28.84
CA ASP A 237 7.43 -2.87 29.63
C ASP A 237 8.87 -2.37 29.38
N TYR A 238 9.08 -1.60 28.30
CA TYR A 238 10.37 -1.05 27.87
C TYR A 238 10.39 0.47 27.83
N ILE A 239 9.40 1.15 28.41
CA ILE A 239 9.39 2.61 28.53
C ILE A 239 10.13 2.93 29.85
N GLU A 240 11.38 3.38 29.74
CA GLU A 240 12.17 3.91 30.86
C GLU A 240 11.66 5.29 31.35
#